data_3f3c492f1fc7423ccadb85ced25bdaa6
#
_entry.id   3f3c492f1fc7423ccadb85ced25bdaa6
#
_cell.length_a   1.000
_cell.length_b   1.000
_cell.length_c   1.000
_cell.angle_alpha   90.00
_cell.angle_beta   90.00
_cell.angle_gamma   90.00
#
_symmetry.space_group_name_H-M   'P 1'
#
loop_
_entity.id
_entity.type
_entity.pdbx_description
1 polymer ?
#
loop_
_entity_poly.entity_id
_entity_poly.type
_entity_poly.pdbx_seq_one_letter_code
_entity_poly.pdbx_strand_id
1 'polypeptide(L)' 'MDAQKMGAFTAQCRKEKQMTQEQLAQRLQVTDKAVSRWERGVSLS' A
#
# COMPACT_ATOMS: atom_id res chain seq x y z
N MET A 1 5.59 -1.00 14.10
CA MET A 1 4.53 -0.78 13.11
C MET A 1 4.16 -2.11 12.49
N ASP A 2 2.88 -2.40 12.40
CA ASP A 2 2.38 -3.67 11.90
C ASP A 2 2.27 -3.61 10.38
N ALA A 3 2.96 -4.52 9.67
CA ALA A 3 2.95 -4.55 8.21
C ALA A 3 1.55 -4.83 7.66
N GLN A 4 0.77 -5.64 8.37
CA GLN A 4 -0.59 -5.95 7.94
C GLN A 4 -1.49 -4.71 8.01
N LYS A 5 -1.37 -3.96 9.09
CA LYS A 5 -2.15 -2.72 9.23
C LYS A 5 -1.73 -1.69 8.19
N MET A 6 -0.43 -1.60 7.93
CA MET A 6 0.07 -0.68 6.92
C MET A 6 -0.44 -1.06 5.53
N GLY A 7 -0.44 -2.35 5.21
CA GLY A 7 -0.94 -2.82 3.93
C GLY A 7 -2.42 -2.56 3.74
N ALA A 8 -3.22 -2.80 4.79
CA ALA A 8 -4.66 -2.54 4.73
C ALA A 8 -4.93 -1.04 4.55
N PHE A 9 -4.19 -0.21 5.27
CA PHE A 9 -4.35 1.23 5.19
C PHE A 9 -4.00 1.75 3.79
N THR A 10 -2.88 1.29 3.23
CA THR A 10 -2.46 1.74 1.90
C THR A 10 -3.43 1.28 0.83
N ALA A 11 -3.91 0.05 0.90
CA ALA A 11 -4.86 -0.47 -0.07
C ALA A 11 -6.17 0.32 -0.03
N GLN A 12 -6.65 0.64 1.17
CA GLN A 12 -7.88 1.39 1.34
C GLN A 12 -7.72 2.82 0.81
N CYS A 13 -6.62 3.47 1.14
CA CYS A 13 -6.37 4.83 0.65
C CYS A 13 -6.31 4.85 -0.88
N ARG A 14 -5.66 3.85 -1.47
CA ARG A 14 -5.54 3.75 -2.91
C ARG A 14 -6.90 3.61 -3.56
N LYS A 15 -7.74 2.74 -3.01
CA LYS A 15 -9.09 2.51 -3.56
C LYS A 15 -9.97 3.74 -3.44
N GLU A 16 -9.91 4.41 -2.29
CA GLU A 16 -10.73 5.59 -2.06
C GLU A 16 -10.38 6.71 -3.03
N LYS A 17 -9.11 6.85 -3.36
CA LYS A 17 -8.64 7.92 -4.25
C LYS A 17 -8.43 7.44 -5.68
N GLN A 18 -8.76 6.20 -5.96
CA GLN A 18 -8.62 5.60 -7.30
C GLN A 18 -7.20 5.75 -7.81
N MET A 19 -6.23 5.44 -6.95
CA MET A 19 -4.82 5.56 -7.29
C MET A 19 -4.21 4.19 -7.56
N THR A 20 -3.17 4.17 -8.39
CA THR A 20 -2.36 2.97 -8.57
C THR A 20 -1.36 2.85 -7.44
N GLN A 21 -0.74 1.65 -7.31
CA GLN A 21 0.32 1.46 -6.32
C GLN A 21 1.47 2.44 -6.55
N GLU A 22 1.80 2.68 -7.80
CA GLU A 22 2.88 3.60 -8.15
C GLU A 22 2.55 5.02 -7.72
N GLN A 23 1.32 5.45 -7.97
CA GLN A 23 0.90 6.79 -7.57
C GLN A 23 0.95 6.96 -6.06
N LEU A 24 0.49 5.96 -5.32
CA LEU A 24 0.53 6.02 -3.87
C LEU A 24 1.97 6.03 -3.37
N ALA A 25 2.84 5.23 -3.98
CA ALA A 25 4.24 5.18 -3.60
C ALA A 25 4.88 6.56 -3.74
N GLN A 26 4.59 7.26 -4.83
CA GLN A 26 5.12 8.61 -5.03
C GLN A 26 4.65 9.56 -3.95
N ARG A 27 3.39 9.44 -3.56
CA ARG A 27 2.83 10.29 -2.51
C ARG A 27 3.52 10.05 -1.17
N LEU A 28 3.84 8.80 -0.88
CA LEU A 28 4.47 8.43 0.39
C LEU A 28 6.00 8.53 0.32
N GLN A 29 6.54 8.86 -0.85
CA GLN A 29 8.00 8.96 -1.06
C GLN A 29 8.68 7.62 -0.79
N VAL A 30 8.04 6.54 -1.22
CA VAL A 30 8.60 5.19 -1.13
C VAL A 30 8.53 4.56 -2.52
N THR A 31 9.07 3.35 -2.65
CA THR A 31 9.04 2.64 -3.93
C THR A 31 7.71 1.92 -4.10
N ASP A 32 7.32 1.67 -5.35
CA ASP A 32 6.13 0.89 -5.64
C ASP A 32 6.28 -0.55 -5.13
N LYS A 33 7.50 -1.06 -5.07
CA LYS A 33 7.77 -2.37 -4.51
C LYS A 33 7.44 -2.43 -3.02
N ALA A 34 7.72 -1.34 -2.30
CA ALA A 34 7.38 -1.28 -0.88
C ALA A 34 5.88 -1.34 -0.68
N VAL A 35 5.12 -0.57 -1.46
CA VAL A 35 3.66 -0.58 -1.38
C VAL A 35 3.12 -1.97 -1.73
N SER A 36 3.65 -2.58 -2.78
CA SER A 36 3.24 -3.91 -3.19
C SER A 36 3.50 -4.94 -2.10
N ARG A 37 4.65 -4.85 -1.44
CA ARG A 37 4.99 -5.76 -0.34
C ARG A 37 4.00 -5.60 0.83
N TRP A 38 3.66 -4.37 1.18
CA TRP A 38 2.71 -4.12 2.27
C TRP A 38 1.34 -4.72 1.95
N GLU A 39 0.87 -4.51 0.72
CA GLU A 39 -0.43 -5.04 0.33
C GLU A 39 -0.43 -6.56 0.24
N ARG A 40 0.69 -7.16 -0.16
CA ARG A 40 0.80 -8.62 -0.18
C ARG A 40 0.74 -9.21 1.23
N GLY A 41 1.29 -8.51 2.20
CA GLY A 41 1.22 -8.95 3.58
C GLY A 41 -0.21 -9.15 4.05
N VAL A 42 -1.10 -8.27 3.60
CA VAL A 42 -2.53 -8.38 3.91
C VAL A 42 -3.14 -9.57 3.19
N SER A 43 -2.77 -9.76 1.92
CA SER A 43 -3.34 -10.83 1.10
C SER A 43 -2.95 -12.22 1.60
N LEU A 44 -1.78 -12.34 2.23
CA LEU A 44 -1.28 -13.63 2.69
C LEU A 44 -1.84 -14.03 4.05
N SER A 45 -2.49 -13.15 4.73
CA SER A 45 -3.13 -13.47 6.01
C SER A 45 -4.61 -13.81 5.81
#